data_952a3f16a91ec6a17a23da8e581d208e
#
_entry.id   952a3f16a91ec6a17a23da8e581d208e
#
_cell.length_a   1.000
_cell.length_b   1.000
_cell.length_c   1.000
_cell.angle_alpha   90.00
_cell.angle_beta   90.00
_cell.angle_gamma   90.00
#
_symmetry.space_group_name_H-M   'P 1'
#
loop_
_entity.id
_entity.type
_entity.pdbx_description
1 polymer ?
#
loop_
_entity_poly.entity_id
_entity_poly.type
_entity_poly.pdbx_seq_one_letter_code
_entity_poly.pdbx_strand_id
1 'polypeptide(L)'
;MAKGDWLGLLSSAILVFIPARGHSGELSNGDHAAFAIRPEGSCGDVKTRLWSGVNVAALAPDLSIRCDESSSCYPWKMAIVSTVFWIGETGSGPTNTRSAWDENWVGSYGGIDDPVRRCGYRPAGFRPRENPFYVALPYCDMAGGRLKPEAAKVVPWFVERFCGLDSSVCKGQWLEIRLGAKICYAQWEDVGPFYTDSASYVFGDKRPSPNVNHGAGIDVSPAVRDYLRLGSFGLVDWRFVEPSDVPPGPWSLPGCPDNAEPVFAGSKSGRERRFVR
;
A
#
# COMPACT_ATOMS: atom_id res chain seq x y z
N MET A 1 -10.26 -14.89 54.35
CA MET A 1 -8.99 -15.51 54.77
C MET A 1 -8.45 -16.31 53.60
N ALA A 2 -7.29 -16.06 53.20
CA ALA A 2 -6.18 -16.69 52.51
C ALA A 2 -5.68 -15.88 51.34
N LYS A 3 -4.54 -15.25 51.58
CA LYS A 3 -3.64 -14.63 50.61
C LYS A 3 -2.85 -15.75 49.94
N GLY A 4 -2.64 -15.65 48.64
CA GLY A 4 -1.71 -16.47 47.87
C GLY A 4 -0.78 -15.60 47.10
N ASP A 5 0.45 -15.49 47.57
CA ASP A 5 1.57 -14.79 46.93
C ASP A 5 2.05 -15.54 45.68
N TRP A 6 2.31 -14.82 44.60
CA TRP A 6 3.08 -15.36 43.50
C TRP A 6 4.38 -14.57 43.35
N LEU A 7 5.47 -15.20 43.72
CA LEU A 7 6.84 -14.74 43.55
C LEU A 7 7.25 -14.73 42.06
N GLY A 8 7.94 -13.67 41.73
CA GLY A 8 8.53 -13.48 40.40
C GLY A 8 9.76 -14.36 40.16
N LEU A 9 9.96 -14.73 38.91
CA LEU A 9 11.22 -15.28 38.40
C LEU A 9 11.85 -14.22 37.48
N LEU A 10 12.89 -13.58 38.01
CA LEU A 10 13.82 -12.75 37.29
C LEU A 10 14.76 -13.66 36.48
N SER A 11 14.71 -13.59 35.16
CA SER A 11 15.68 -14.22 34.28
C SER A 11 16.76 -13.18 33.90
N SER A 12 17.95 -13.40 34.45
CA SER A 12 19.15 -12.56 34.18
C SER A 12 19.71 -12.85 32.80
N ALA A 13 19.70 -11.85 31.92
CA ALA A 13 20.42 -11.88 30.66
C ALA A 13 21.88 -11.47 30.91
N ILE A 14 22.80 -12.38 30.63
CA ILE A 14 24.24 -12.13 30.68
C ILE A 14 24.66 -11.37 29.42
N LEU A 15 25.11 -10.14 29.59
CA LEU A 15 25.74 -9.33 28.55
C LEU A 15 27.22 -9.73 28.45
N VAL A 16 27.63 -10.33 27.33
CA VAL A 16 29.04 -10.58 27.01
C VAL A 16 29.59 -9.38 26.26
N PHE A 17 30.47 -8.62 26.91
CA PHE A 17 31.27 -7.56 26.28
C PHE A 17 32.50 -8.19 25.59
N ILE A 18 32.67 -7.93 24.27
CA ILE A 18 33.88 -8.19 23.53
C ILE A 18 34.57 -6.84 23.26
N PRO A 19 35.79 -6.59 23.71
CA PRO A 19 36.51 -5.35 23.43
C PRO A 19 37.07 -5.31 22.01
N ALA A 20 36.74 -4.25 21.26
CA ALA A 20 37.39 -3.95 19.98
C ALA A 20 38.79 -3.43 20.21
N ARG A 21 39.78 -4.06 19.56
CA ARG A 21 41.15 -3.57 19.48
C ARG A 21 41.27 -2.44 18.46
N GLY A 22 41.75 -1.30 18.92
CA GLY A 22 42.09 -0.17 18.08
C GLY A 22 43.30 -0.44 17.19
N HIS A 23 43.20 0.05 15.96
CA HIS A 23 44.38 0.34 15.11
C HIS A 23 44.33 1.80 14.74
N SER A 24 45.34 2.52 15.19
CA SER A 24 45.67 3.89 14.79
C SER A 24 46.33 3.88 13.41
N GLY A 25 45.73 4.61 12.46
CA GLY A 25 46.29 4.87 11.14
C GLY A 25 45.98 6.29 10.72
N GLU A 26 47.04 7.01 10.32
CA GLU A 26 47.14 8.44 10.09
C GLU A 26 46.19 9.02 9.05
N LEU A 27 45.80 10.27 9.31
CA LEU A 27 45.09 11.18 8.39
C LEU A 27 46.02 11.64 7.27
N SER A 28 45.66 11.45 6.02
CA SER A 28 46.18 12.19 4.88
C SER A 28 45.04 12.95 4.20
N ASN A 29 45.26 14.24 4.02
CA ASN A 29 44.43 15.20 3.32
C ASN A 29 44.32 14.91 1.82
N GLY A 30 43.13 15.16 1.28
CA GLY A 30 42.96 15.53 -0.15
C GLY A 30 41.95 14.67 -0.88
N ASP A 31 40.83 15.22 -1.14
CA ASP A 31 40.09 15.30 -2.40
C ASP A 31 38.58 15.34 -2.15
N HIS A 32 38.02 16.53 -2.34
CA HIS A 32 36.56 16.71 -2.50
C HIS A 32 36.13 16.09 -3.85
N ALA A 33 35.80 14.80 -3.82
CA ALA A 33 35.05 14.18 -4.90
C ALA A 33 33.56 14.35 -4.61
N ALA A 34 32.88 15.16 -5.42
CA ALA A 34 31.43 15.28 -5.45
C ALA A 34 30.83 13.88 -5.67
N PHE A 35 30.03 13.41 -4.71
CA PHE A 35 29.21 12.21 -4.84
C PHE A 35 28.11 12.51 -5.86
N ALA A 36 28.38 12.18 -7.12
CA ALA A 36 27.33 12.06 -8.11
C ALA A 36 26.50 10.84 -7.76
N ILE A 37 25.24 11.07 -7.30
CA ILE A 37 24.23 10.05 -7.17
C ILE A 37 23.98 9.49 -8.58
N ARG A 38 24.46 8.30 -8.86
CA ARG A 38 24.06 7.54 -10.04
C ARG A 38 22.64 7.00 -9.78
N PRO A 39 21.67 7.26 -10.65
CA PRO A 39 20.40 6.59 -10.60
C PRO A 39 20.53 5.16 -11.16
N GLU A 40 19.84 4.22 -10.48
CA GLU A 40 19.31 3.00 -11.05
C GLU A 40 20.28 1.88 -11.45
N GLY A 41 20.63 1.05 -10.45
CA GLY A 41 20.87 -0.36 -10.72
C GLY A 41 19.52 -1.04 -11.00
N SER A 42 19.30 -1.61 -12.19
CA SER A 42 18.07 -2.33 -12.47
C SER A 42 17.91 -3.50 -11.50
N CYS A 43 16.70 -3.76 -11.04
CA CYS A 43 16.33 -4.87 -10.13
C CYS A 43 16.87 -6.25 -10.59
N GLY A 44 17.15 -6.40 -11.90
CA GLY A 44 17.76 -7.60 -12.49
C GLY A 44 19.15 -7.96 -11.95
N ASP A 45 19.99 -6.96 -11.65
CA ASP A 45 21.38 -7.21 -11.20
C ASP A 45 21.45 -7.72 -9.75
N VAL A 46 20.47 -7.39 -8.91
CA VAL A 46 20.39 -7.84 -7.51
C VAL A 46 20.00 -9.31 -7.42
N LYS A 47 19.13 -9.78 -8.33
CA LYS A 47 18.70 -11.19 -8.39
C LYS A 47 19.85 -12.15 -8.59
N THR A 48 20.85 -11.79 -9.39
CA THR A 48 21.97 -12.66 -9.74
C THR A 48 23.01 -12.77 -8.63
N ARG A 49 23.16 -11.76 -7.78
CA ARG A 49 24.24 -11.70 -6.78
C ARG A 49 23.88 -12.26 -5.40
N LEU A 50 22.63 -12.20 -4.99
CA LEU A 50 22.21 -12.57 -3.63
C LEU A 50 21.81 -14.05 -3.47
N TRP A 51 21.66 -14.78 -4.57
CA TRP A 51 21.10 -16.13 -4.55
C TRP A 51 22.03 -17.25 -5.05
N SER A 52 23.33 -17.01 -5.17
CA SER A 52 24.29 -18.04 -5.54
C SER A 52 24.39 -19.25 -4.58
N GLY A 53 23.64 -19.25 -3.49
CA GLY A 53 23.58 -20.33 -2.50
C GLY A 53 22.19 -20.80 -2.10
N VAL A 54 21.09 -20.22 -2.62
CA VAL A 54 19.72 -20.59 -2.25
C VAL A 54 18.93 -20.92 -3.51
N ASN A 55 18.41 -22.14 -3.60
CA ASN A 55 17.55 -22.56 -4.71
C ASN A 55 16.14 -21.93 -4.53
N VAL A 56 15.90 -20.79 -5.18
CA VAL A 56 14.63 -20.05 -5.12
C VAL A 56 13.45 -20.89 -5.64
N ALA A 57 13.72 -21.77 -6.59
CA ALA A 57 12.70 -22.69 -7.12
C ALA A 57 12.19 -23.69 -6.07
N ALA A 58 12.98 -23.97 -5.02
CA ALA A 58 12.56 -24.84 -3.92
C ALA A 58 11.68 -24.13 -2.87
N LEU A 59 11.58 -22.79 -2.91
CA LEU A 59 10.79 -21.99 -1.98
C LEU A 59 9.41 -21.62 -2.54
N ALA A 60 9.22 -21.68 -3.85
CA ALA A 60 7.93 -21.47 -4.46
C ALA A 60 7.13 -22.80 -4.45
N PRO A 61 5.95 -22.86 -3.83
CA PRO A 61 5.02 -23.93 -4.14
C PRO A 61 4.72 -23.84 -5.63
N ASP A 62 4.43 -25.00 -6.26
CA ASP A 62 4.01 -25.08 -7.66
C ASP A 62 2.66 -24.37 -7.88
N LEU A 63 2.71 -23.04 -7.85
CA LEU A 63 1.63 -22.11 -8.17
C LEU A 63 1.70 -21.76 -9.67
N SER A 64 1.95 -22.76 -10.52
CA SER A 64 1.75 -22.60 -11.95
C SER A 64 0.24 -22.47 -12.23
N ILE A 65 -0.34 -21.34 -11.88
CA ILE A 65 -1.63 -20.90 -12.41
C ILE A 65 -1.39 -20.68 -13.89
N ARG A 66 -1.79 -21.64 -14.71
CA ARG A 66 -1.79 -21.48 -16.17
C ARG A 66 -2.89 -20.47 -16.48
N CYS A 67 -2.47 -19.24 -16.76
CA CYS A 67 -3.37 -18.19 -17.23
C CYS A 67 -3.66 -18.44 -18.72
N ASP A 68 -4.92 -18.43 -19.06
CA ASP A 68 -5.35 -18.31 -20.46
C ASP A 68 -4.95 -16.91 -20.95
N GLU A 69 -4.34 -16.79 -22.13
CA GLU A 69 -3.70 -15.56 -22.64
C GLU A 69 -4.62 -14.32 -22.75
N SER A 70 -5.88 -14.42 -22.38
CA SER A 70 -6.88 -13.35 -22.52
C SER A 70 -7.47 -12.81 -21.21
N SER A 71 -7.03 -13.27 -20.02
CA SER A 71 -7.64 -12.85 -18.74
C SER A 71 -6.61 -12.77 -17.63
N SER A 72 -6.70 -11.73 -16.79
CA SER A 72 -5.92 -11.61 -15.57
C SER A 72 -5.95 -12.90 -14.75
N CYS A 73 -4.78 -13.40 -14.37
CA CYS A 73 -4.59 -14.67 -13.65
C CYS A 73 -5.17 -14.70 -12.24
N TYR A 74 -5.57 -13.56 -11.69
CA TYR A 74 -5.95 -13.46 -10.29
C TYR A 74 -7.46 -13.57 -10.10
N PRO A 75 -7.93 -14.40 -9.13
CA PRO A 75 -9.35 -14.59 -8.87
C PRO A 75 -9.99 -13.33 -8.28
N TRP A 76 -11.27 -13.12 -8.61
CA TRP A 76 -12.08 -12.07 -8.02
C TRP A 76 -12.40 -12.34 -6.55
N LYS A 77 -12.28 -11.30 -5.74
CA LYS A 77 -12.84 -11.22 -4.39
C LYS A 77 -14.19 -10.53 -4.49
N MET A 78 -15.25 -11.30 -4.35
CA MET A 78 -16.62 -10.83 -4.60
C MET A 78 -17.29 -10.27 -3.35
N ALA A 79 -18.08 -9.20 -3.51
CA ALA A 79 -18.89 -8.60 -2.46
C ALA A 79 -18.09 -8.33 -1.17
N ILE A 80 -16.99 -7.60 -1.30
CA ILE A 80 -16.13 -7.19 -0.20
C ILE A 80 -16.58 -5.82 0.30
N VAL A 81 -16.78 -5.68 1.61
CA VAL A 81 -17.06 -4.38 2.22
C VAL A 81 -15.81 -3.52 2.08
N SER A 82 -15.98 -2.34 1.48
CA SER A 82 -14.96 -1.31 1.39
C SER A 82 -15.30 -0.13 2.31
N THR A 83 -14.27 0.46 2.90
CA THR A 83 -14.31 1.74 3.62
C THR A 83 -13.44 2.76 2.92
N VAL A 84 -13.52 4.03 3.33
CA VAL A 84 -12.73 5.11 2.74
C VAL A 84 -11.71 5.58 3.75
N PHE A 85 -10.48 5.75 3.31
CA PHE A 85 -9.37 6.33 4.07
C PHE A 85 -8.58 7.31 3.21
N TRP A 86 -7.73 8.14 3.79
CA TRP A 86 -6.90 9.06 3.00
C TRP A 86 -5.57 9.38 3.65
N ILE A 87 -4.62 9.74 2.83
CA ILE A 87 -3.29 10.19 3.26
C ILE A 87 -3.45 11.45 4.10
N GLY A 88 -2.93 11.43 5.34
CA GLY A 88 -3.04 12.53 6.29
C GLY A 88 -4.37 12.57 7.06
N GLU A 89 -5.17 11.50 7.02
CA GLU A 89 -6.36 11.36 7.84
C GLU A 89 -6.00 11.48 9.33
N THR A 90 -6.73 12.35 10.04
CA THR A 90 -6.63 12.52 11.48
C THR A 90 -7.88 11.95 12.14
N GLY A 91 -7.74 10.91 12.93
CA GLY A 91 -8.85 10.23 13.59
C GLY A 91 -8.50 9.84 15.02
N SER A 92 -9.36 9.02 15.65
CA SER A 92 -9.16 8.47 17.01
C SER A 92 -8.07 7.38 17.05
N GLY A 93 -7.37 7.13 15.95
CA GLY A 93 -6.26 6.17 15.80
C GLY A 93 -4.97 6.83 15.35
N PRO A 94 -3.98 6.04 14.91
CA PRO A 94 -2.78 6.57 14.29
C PRO A 94 -3.16 7.44 13.07
N THR A 95 -2.58 8.61 12.97
CA THR A 95 -2.78 9.49 11.80
C THR A 95 -2.15 8.82 10.57
N ASN A 96 -2.84 8.78 9.42
CA ASN A 96 -2.30 8.25 8.16
C ASN A 96 -1.26 9.21 7.54
N THR A 97 -0.32 9.69 8.37
CA THR A 97 0.81 10.51 7.92
C THR A 97 1.93 9.66 7.31
N ARG A 98 1.91 8.37 7.61
CA ARG A 98 2.77 7.33 7.08
C ARG A 98 1.94 6.14 6.63
N SER A 99 2.46 5.36 5.69
CA SER A 99 1.94 4.04 5.35
C SER A 99 2.80 2.93 5.97
N ALA A 100 2.39 1.69 5.80
CA ALA A 100 3.19 0.54 6.22
C ALA A 100 4.56 0.46 5.54
N TRP A 101 4.74 1.15 4.41
CA TRP A 101 5.94 1.12 3.56
C TRP A 101 6.58 2.49 3.33
N ASP A 102 6.00 3.56 3.86
CA ASP A 102 6.52 4.93 3.72
C ASP A 102 6.29 5.72 5.01
N GLU A 103 7.37 5.96 5.76
CA GLU A 103 7.36 6.68 7.03
C GLU A 103 7.01 8.18 6.87
N ASN A 104 7.09 8.73 5.65
CA ASN A 104 6.76 10.11 5.34
C ASN A 104 5.73 10.21 4.21
N TRP A 105 4.69 9.39 4.24
CA TRP A 105 3.74 9.26 3.13
C TRP A 105 3.09 10.58 2.71
N VAL A 106 2.66 11.41 3.68
CA VAL A 106 2.16 12.76 3.37
C VAL A 106 3.19 13.59 2.63
N GLY A 107 4.46 13.52 3.04
CA GLY A 107 5.56 14.20 2.37
C GLY A 107 5.82 13.66 0.98
N SER A 108 5.85 12.33 0.80
CA SER A 108 6.06 11.67 -0.48
C SER A 108 4.94 11.95 -1.48
N TYR A 109 3.70 11.88 -1.03
CA TYR A 109 2.50 12.21 -1.83
C TYR A 109 2.44 13.71 -2.20
N GLY A 110 2.93 14.59 -1.34
CA GLY A 110 3.00 16.05 -1.55
C GLY A 110 2.02 16.87 -0.72
N GLY A 111 1.28 16.23 0.19
CA GLY A 111 0.32 16.87 1.09
C GLY A 111 -0.78 15.93 1.55
N ILE A 112 -1.80 16.46 2.19
CA ILE A 112 -2.96 15.71 2.67
C ILE A 112 -3.94 15.47 1.50
N ASP A 113 -4.39 14.23 1.31
CA ASP A 113 -5.40 13.88 0.29
C ASP A 113 -6.82 14.16 0.81
N ASP A 114 -7.13 15.44 1.05
CA ASP A 114 -8.41 15.90 1.60
C ASP A 114 -9.59 15.35 0.80
N PRO A 115 -10.49 14.54 1.40
CA PRO A 115 -11.61 13.91 0.71
C PRO A 115 -12.71 14.86 0.29
N VAL A 116 -12.68 16.12 0.75
CA VAL A 116 -13.69 17.15 0.45
C VAL A 116 -13.18 18.15 -0.58
N ARG A 117 -11.93 18.58 -0.45
CA ARG A 117 -11.31 19.58 -1.33
C ARG A 117 -10.66 18.92 -2.54
N ARG A 118 -11.48 18.61 -3.55
CA ARG A 118 -11.06 17.86 -4.75
C ARG A 118 -11.06 18.74 -6.01
N CYS A 119 -10.10 18.44 -6.91
CA CYS A 119 -10.13 18.86 -8.30
C CYS A 119 -10.17 17.59 -9.17
N GLY A 120 -11.36 17.23 -9.64
CA GLY A 120 -11.60 15.90 -10.20
C GLY A 120 -11.27 14.82 -9.16
N TYR A 121 -10.37 13.90 -9.51
CA TYR A 121 -9.97 12.79 -8.64
C TYR A 121 -8.73 13.08 -7.77
N ARG A 122 -8.36 14.37 -7.57
CA ARG A 122 -7.15 14.78 -6.88
C ARG A 122 -7.44 15.82 -5.80
N PRO A 123 -6.54 15.98 -4.82
CA PRO A 123 -6.60 17.13 -3.93
C PRO A 123 -6.53 18.44 -4.70
N ALA A 124 -7.35 19.44 -4.29
CA ALA A 124 -7.41 20.74 -5.00
C ALA A 124 -6.21 21.65 -4.69
N GLY A 125 -5.48 21.41 -3.59
CA GLY A 125 -4.45 22.32 -3.09
C GLY A 125 -3.05 22.10 -3.69
N PHE A 126 -2.80 20.95 -4.32
CA PHE A 126 -1.49 20.60 -4.88
C PHE A 126 -1.62 19.48 -5.92
N ARG A 127 -0.54 19.28 -6.69
CA ARG A 127 -0.42 18.14 -7.60
C ARG A 127 0.24 16.97 -6.87
N PRO A 128 -0.46 15.83 -6.70
CA PRO A 128 0.13 14.66 -6.08
C PRO A 128 1.35 14.16 -6.86
N ARG A 129 2.37 13.69 -6.14
CA ARG A 129 3.56 13.04 -6.73
C ARG A 129 3.39 11.55 -6.89
N GLU A 130 2.41 10.97 -6.21
CA GLU A 130 2.01 9.58 -6.30
C GLU A 130 0.59 9.45 -6.85
N ASN A 131 0.19 8.24 -7.17
CA ASN A 131 -1.13 7.97 -7.73
C ASN A 131 -2.25 8.24 -6.70
N PRO A 132 -3.23 9.11 -6.99
CA PRO A 132 -4.35 9.35 -6.09
C PRO A 132 -5.33 8.16 -6.01
N PHE A 133 -5.25 7.20 -6.93
CA PHE A 133 -6.01 5.96 -6.89
C PHE A 133 -5.18 4.91 -6.12
N TYR A 134 -5.35 4.87 -4.80
CA TYR A 134 -4.66 3.93 -3.91
C TYR A 134 -5.65 3.19 -3.01
N VAL A 135 -5.21 2.05 -2.49
CA VAL A 135 -5.96 1.20 -1.56
C VAL A 135 -5.07 0.69 -0.45
N ALA A 136 -5.70 0.24 0.63
CA ALA A 136 -5.09 -0.60 1.66
C ALA A 136 -5.74 -1.99 1.67
N LEU A 137 -4.91 -3.03 1.82
CA LEU A 137 -5.33 -4.40 2.05
C LEU A 137 -4.75 -4.95 3.35
N PRO A 138 -5.44 -5.85 4.08
CA PRO A 138 -5.04 -6.27 5.42
C PRO A 138 -3.92 -7.31 5.44
N TYR A 139 -2.83 -7.05 4.76
CA TYR A 139 -1.62 -7.85 4.77
C TYR A 139 -0.38 -6.97 4.58
N CYS A 140 0.60 -7.14 5.47
CA CYS A 140 1.91 -6.51 5.36
C CYS A 140 2.97 -7.58 5.12
N ASP A 141 3.73 -7.45 4.06
CA ASP A 141 4.86 -8.34 3.76
C ASP A 141 6.14 -7.98 4.52
N MET A 142 6.13 -6.86 5.25
CA MET A 142 7.29 -6.35 6.00
C MET A 142 7.10 -6.47 7.51
N ALA A 143 8.18 -6.71 8.23
CA ALA A 143 8.25 -6.63 9.68
C ALA A 143 9.62 -6.09 10.11
N GLY A 144 9.63 -5.04 10.93
CA GLY A 144 10.88 -4.41 11.38
C GLY A 144 11.78 -3.93 10.23
N GLY A 145 11.20 -3.42 9.16
CA GLY A 145 11.92 -2.95 7.97
C GLY A 145 12.50 -4.06 7.08
N ARG A 146 12.08 -5.32 7.27
CA ARG A 146 12.54 -6.46 6.46
C ARG A 146 11.35 -7.29 5.96
N LEU A 147 11.52 -7.90 4.78
CA LEU A 147 10.57 -8.86 4.24
C LEU A 147 10.37 -10.04 5.21
N LYS A 148 9.12 -10.38 5.44
CA LYS A 148 8.73 -11.57 6.21
C LYS A 148 9.07 -12.83 5.40
N PRO A 149 9.64 -13.89 6.02
CA PRO A 149 9.94 -15.14 5.31
C PRO A 149 8.73 -15.81 4.65
N GLU A 150 7.56 -15.66 5.24
CA GLU A 150 6.31 -16.20 4.71
C GLU A 150 5.82 -15.48 3.46
N ALA A 151 6.24 -14.23 3.20
CA ALA A 151 5.88 -13.50 1.98
C ALA A 151 6.24 -14.27 0.72
N ALA A 152 7.39 -14.95 0.72
CA ALA A 152 7.82 -15.80 -0.41
C ALA A 152 6.89 -16.98 -0.71
N LYS A 153 6.05 -17.37 0.26
CA LYS A 153 5.12 -18.52 0.12
C LYS A 153 3.71 -18.10 -0.25
N VAL A 154 3.33 -16.85 0.05
CA VAL A 154 1.94 -16.39 -0.08
C VAL A 154 1.74 -15.35 -1.16
N VAL A 155 2.77 -14.55 -1.50
CA VAL A 155 2.67 -13.51 -2.52
C VAL A 155 2.93 -14.11 -3.90
N PRO A 156 1.93 -14.13 -4.81
CA PRO A 156 2.06 -14.84 -6.09
C PRO A 156 3.18 -14.33 -7.00
N TRP A 157 3.46 -13.03 -6.96
CA TRP A 157 4.49 -12.35 -7.78
C TRP A 157 5.79 -12.10 -7.02
N PHE A 158 6.02 -12.82 -5.91
CA PHE A 158 7.20 -12.61 -5.06
C PHE A 158 8.50 -12.66 -5.84
N VAL A 159 8.68 -13.70 -6.65
CA VAL A 159 9.93 -13.93 -7.40
C VAL A 159 10.19 -12.81 -8.40
N GLU A 160 9.15 -12.36 -9.09
CA GLU A 160 9.25 -11.31 -10.11
C GLU A 160 9.60 -9.95 -9.53
N ARG A 161 9.09 -9.65 -8.31
CA ARG A 161 9.24 -8.34 -7.68
C ARG A 161 10.31 -8.27 -6.60
N PHE A 162 10.93 -9.39 -6.25
CA PHE A 162 11.96 -9.39 -5.21
C PHE A 162 13.19 -8.59 -5.63
N CYS A 163 13.47 -7.50 -4.90
CA CYS A 163 14.60 -6.61 -5.12
C CYS A 163 15.55 -6.51 -3.92
N GLY A 164 15.26 -7.20 -2.82
CA GLY A 164 16.03 -7.20 -1.58
C GLY A 164 15.16 -7.43 -0.36
N LEU A 165 15.79 -7.70 0.79
CA LEU A 165 15.08 -8.02 2.03
C LEU A 165 14.48 -6.78 2.72
N ASP A 166 14.85 -5.59 2.30
CA ASP A 166 14.42 -4.28 2.82
C ASP A 166 13.37 -3.58 1.95
N SER A 167 12.90 -4.27 0.91
CA SER A 167 11.92 -3.73 -0.05
C SER A 167 10.66 -4.59 -0.09
N SER A 168 9.49 -3.96 0.01
CA SER A 168 8.19 -4.62 -0.15
C SER A 168 8.00 -5.14 -1.58
N VAL A 169 7.43 -6.33 -1.70
CA VAL A 169 6.97 -6.90 -2.98
C VAL A 169 5.47 -6.64 -3.22
N CYS A 170 4.77 -6.14 -2.18
CA CYS A 170 3.33 -5.84 -2.25
C CYS A 170 3.06 -4.39 -2.63
N LYS A 171 3.88 -3.44 -2.16
CA LYS A 171 3.70 -2.01 -2.46
C LYS A 171 3.63 -1.76 -3.97
N GLY A 172 2.66 -0.96 -4.40
CA GLY A 172 2.46 -0.59 -5.81
C GLY A 172 1.83 -1.68 -6.67
N GLN A 173 1.36 -2.81 -6.09
CA GLN A 173 0.61 -3.81 -6.86
C GLN A 173 -0.74 -3.23 -7.29
N TRP A 174 -1.10 -3.47 -8.55
CA TRP A 174 -2.34 -2.99 -9.12
C TRP A 174 -3.53 -3.89 -8.80
N LEU A 175 -4.67 -3.24 -8.55
CA LEU A 175 -5.97 -3.87 -8.40
C LEU A 175 -6.94 -3.34 -9.45
N GLU A 176 -7.79 -4.20 -9.95
CA GLU A 176 -9.05 -3.87 -10.61
C GLU A 176 -10.18 -3.94 -9.59
N ILE A 177 -10.97 -2.87 -9.46
CA ILE A 177 -12.04 -2.75 -8.49
C ILE A 177 -13.33 -2.43 -9.24
N ARG A 178 -14.39 -3.19 -8.96
CA ARG A 178 -15.65 -3.09 -9.65
C ARG A 178 -16.81 -2.77 -8.69
N LEU A 179 -17.67 -1.85 -9.11
CA LEU A 179 -18.97 -1.57 -8.50
C LEU A 179 -20.03 -1.50 -9.60
N GLY A 180 -20.86 -2.55 -9.72
CA GLY A 180 -21.78 -2.70 -10.82
C GLY A 180 -21.06 -2.70 -12.16
N ALA A 181 -21.44 -1.78 -13.07
CA ALA A 181 -20.79 -1.65 -14.38
C ALA A 181 -19.53 -0.75 -14.40
N LYS A 182 -19.18 -0.12 -13.27
CA LYS A 182 -18.00 0.73 -13.19
C LYS A 182 -16.79 -0.07 -12.76
N ILE A 183 -15.68 0.17 -13.45
CA ILE A 183 -14.38 -0.45 -13.18
C ILE A 183 -13.37 0.67 -12.92
N CYS A 184 -12.56 0.51 -11.88
CA CYS A 184 -11.51 1.40 -11.45
C CYS A 184 -10.23 0.59 -11.23
N TYR A 185 -9.07 1.21 -11.47
CA TYR A 185 -7.78 0.61 -11.17
C TYR A 185 -7.07 1.46 -10.11
N ALA A 186 -6.43 0.79 -9.14
CA ALA A 186 -5.75 1.45 -8.04
C ALA A 186 -4.51 0.67 -7.62
N GLN A 187 -3.56 1.35 -6.95
CA GLN A 187 -2.34 0.73 -6.44
C GLN A 187 -2.47 0.42 -4.95
N TRP A 188 -1.91 -0.70 -4.54
CA TRP A 188 -1.82 -1.08 -3.13
C TRP A 188 -0.69 -0.33 -2.45
N GLU A 189 -1.02 0.68 -1.63
CA GLU A 189 -0.04 1.61 -1.05
C GLU A 189 0.00 1.60 0.47
N ASP A 190 -0.96 0.91 1.13
CA ASP A 190 -0.97 0.81 2.59
C ASP A 190 -1.56 -0.51 3.08
N VAL A 191 -1.46 -0.76 4.37
CA VAL A 191 -1.94 -1.97 5.06
C VAL A 191 -3.13 -1.63 5.95
N GLY A 192 -4.23 -2.31 5.71
CA GLY A 192 -5.52 -2.14 6.38
C GLY A 192 -6.66 -2.72 5.55
N PRO A 193 -7.88 -2.71 6.08
CA PRO A 193 -8.34 -2.26 7.39
C PRO A 193 -8.00 -3.24 8.54
N PHE A 194 -7.70 -2.69 9.71
CA PHE A 194 -7.54 -3.33 11.01
C PHE A 194 -6.45 -4.40 11.14
N TYR A 195 -6.28 -5.27 10.16
CA TYR A 195 -5.38 -6.44 10.23
C TYR A 195 -4.17 -6.25 9.31
N THR A 196 -3.08 -6.90 9.69
CA THR A 196 -1.81 -6.82 8.95
C THR A 196 -1.30 -8.18 8.48
N ASP A 197 -2.08 -9.24 8.70
CA ASP A 197 -1.64 -10.64 8.53
C ASP A 197 -2.67 -11.54 7.87
N SER A 198 -3.62 -10.96 7.12
CA SER A 198 -4.73 -11.69 6.50
C SER A 198 -4.37 -12.31 5.14
N ALA A 199 -3.20 -12.97 5.04
CA ALA A 199 -2.73 -13.56 3.77
C ALA A 199 -3.75 -14.53 3.15
N SER A 200 -4.44 -15.32 3.97
CA SER A 200 -5.46 -16.28 3.49
C SER A 200 -6.70 -15.61 2.88
N TYR A 201 -6.97 -14.35 3.23
CA TYR A 201 -7.97 -13.54 2.54
C TYR A 201 -7.37 -12.86 1.31
N VAL A 202 -6.26 -12.16 1.48
CA VAL A 202 -5.69 -11.32 0.41
C VAL A 202 -5.25 -12.16 -0.79
N PHE A 203 -4.58 -13.28 -0.58
CA PHE A 203 -4.05 -14.16 -1.63
C PHE A 203 -4.82 -15.47 -1.79
N GLY A 204 -5.55 -15.93 -0.77
CA GLY A 204 -6.32 -17.17 -0.77
C GLY A 204 -7.81 -16.96 -1.05
N ASP A 205 -8.64 -17.86 -0.57
CA ASP A 205 -10.09 -17.93 -0.81
C ASP A 205 -10.94 -17.51 0.40
N LYS A 206 -10.32 -17.15 1.52
CA LYS A 206 -11.05 -16.76 2.74
C LYS A 206 -11.75 -15.41 2.57
N ARG A 207 -12.75 -15.18 3.42
CA ARG A 207 -13.39 -13.87 3.58
C ARG A 207 -12.57 -12.99 4.52
N PRO A 208 -12.73 -11.64 4.46
CA PRO A 208 -12.14 -10.75 5.47
C PRO A 208 -12.55 -11.14 6.88
N SER A 209 -11.64 -10.98 7.84
CA SER A 209 -11.95 -11.19 9.25
C SER A 209 -12.99 -10.18 9.74
N PRO A 210 -13.93 -10.59 10.61
CA PRO A 210 -14.89 -9.66 11.21
C PRO A 210 -14.19 -8.49 11.91
N ASN A 211 -14.71 -7.29 11.70
CA ASN A 211 -14.23 -6.05 12.34
C ASN A 211 -15.39 -5.06 12.54
N VAL A 212 -15.13 -3.97 13.26
CA VAL A 212 -16.14 -2.96 13.62
C VAL A 212 -16.71 -2.19 12.43
N ASN A 213 -16.02 -2.22 11.27
CA ASN A 213 -16.49 -1.63 10.02
C ASN A 213 -17.17 -2.67 9.12
N HIS A 214 -18.11 -3.42 9.68
CA HIS A 214 -18.93 -4.42 8.97
C HIS A 214 -18.11 -5.52 8.27
N GLY A 215 -16.92 -5.85 8.78
CA GLY A 215 -16.03 -6.83 8.16
C GLY A 215 -15.37 -6.29 6.88
N ALA A 216 -15.04 -5.00 6.85
CA ALA A 216 -14.34 -4.38 5.73
C ALA A 216 -13.04 -5.14 5.42
N GLY A 217 -12.79 -5.39 4.14
CA GLY A 217 -11.61 -6.11 3.65
C GLY A 217 -10.75 -5.29 2.71
N ILE A 218 -11.16 -4.07 2.40
CA ILE A 218 -10.39 -3.13 1.59
C ILE A 218 -10.73 -1.70 2.01
N ASP A 219 -9.72 -0.85 2.14
CA ASP A 219 -9.90 0.59 2.25
C ASP A 219 -9.52 1.24 0.92
N VAL A 220 -10.32 2.21 0.47
CA VAL A 220 -10.14 2.87 -0.82
C VAL A 220 -9.92 4.36 -0.66
N SER A 221 -9.09 4.95 -1.54
CA SER A 221 -8.82 6.39 -1.56
C SER A 221 -10.07 7.21 -1.93
N PRO A 222 -10.07 8.54 -1.64
CA PRO A 222 -11.11 9.45 -2.11
C PRO A 222 -11.28 9.42 -3.64
N ALA A 223 -10.21 9.25 -4.41
CA ALA A 223 -10.27 9.14 -5.86
C ALA A 223 -11.06 7.91 -6.33
N VAL A 224 -10.79 6.74 -5.73
CA VAL A 224 -11.52 5.49 -6.01
C VAL A 224 -12.99 5.63 -5.62
N ARG A 225 -13.27 6.15 -4.41
CA ARG A 225 -14.61 6.44 -3.93
C ARG A 225 -15.40 7.30 -4.92
N ASP A 226 -14.82 8.41 -5.34
CA ASP A 226 -15.49 9.39 -6.20
C ASP A 226 -15.73 8.82 -7.60
N TYR A 227 -14.76 8.09 -8.16
CA TYR A 227 -14.88 7.45 -9.46
C TYR A 227 -15.99 6.39 -9.47
N LEU A 228 -15.98 5.50 -8.50
CA LEU A 228 -16.99 4.46 -8.37
C LEU A 228 -18.34 5.01 -7.87
N ARG A 229 -18.38 6.21 -7.31
CA ARG A 229 -19.54 6.83 -6.61
C ARG A 229 -19.95 6.00 -5.40
N LEU A 230 -18.98 5.56 -4.63
CA LEU A 230 -19.17 4.91 -3.34
C LEU A 230 -19.64 5.94 -2.30
N GLY A 231 -20.42 5.47 -1.31
CA GLY A 231 -20.64 6.21 -0.07
C GLY A 231 -19.43 6.14 0.87
N SER A 232 -19.67 6.29 2.17
CA SER A 232 -18.63 6.10 3.19
C SER A 232 -18.18 4.65 3.29
N PHE A 233 -19.01 3.71 2.86
CA PHE A 233 -18.74 2.29 2.71
C PHE A 233 -19.60 1.72 1.57
N GLY A 234 -19.24 0.54 1.05
CA GLY A 234 -20.00 -0.16 0.02
C GLY A 234 -19.44 -1.55 -0.27
N LEU A 235 -20.19 -2.31 -1.06
CA LEU A 235 -19.74 -3.63 -1.51
C LEU A 235 -19.07 -3.49 -2.88
N VAL A 236 -17.82 -3.90 -2.97
CA VAL A 236 -17.06 -3.94 -4.21
C VAL A 236 -16.58 -5.36 -4.52
N ASP A 237 -16.33 -5.61 -5.80
CA ASP A 237 -15.53 -6.76 -6.19
C ASP A 237 -14.14 -6.25 -6.57
N TRP A 238 -13.10 -7.01 -6.24
CA TRP A 238 -11.74 -6.65 -6.62
C TRP A 238 -10.88 -7.87 -6.94
N ARG A 239 -9.85 -7.65 -7.73
CA ARG A 239 -8.79 -8.63 -8.02
C ARG A 239 -7.47 -7.93 -8.25
N PHE A 240 -6.37 -8.64 -8.11
CA PHE A 240 -5.09 -8.16 -8.61
C PHE A 240 -5.05 -8.19 -10.14
N VAL A 241 -4.22 -7.32 -10.70
CA VAL A 241 -3.94 -7.29 -12.16
C VAL A 241 -2.47 -7.00 -12.39
N GLU A 242 -1.95 -7.46 -13.52
CA GLU A 242 -0.61 -7.07 -13.93
C GLU A 242 -0.60 -5.59 -14.39
N PRO A 243 0.52 -4.87 -14.20
CA PRO A 243 0.64 -3.49 -14.67
C PRO A 243 0.36 -3.33 -16.19
N SER A 244 0.70 -4.33 -17.00
CA SER A 244 0.41 -4.37 -18.44
C SER A 244 -1.07 -4.42 -18.79
N ASP A 245 -1.89 -4.93 -17.86
CA ASP A 245 -3.33 -5.11 -18.06
C ASP A 245 -4.14 -3.88 -17.60
N VAL A 246 -3.47 -2.88 -17.01
CA VAL A 246 -4.11 -1.65 -16.56
C VAL A 246 -4.34 -0.73 -17.75
N PRO A 247 -5.59 -0.51 -18.20
CA PRO A 247 -5.87 0.39 -19.31
C PRO A 247 -5.63 1.85 -18.94
N PRO A 248 -5.39 2.72 -19.92
CA PRO A 248 -5.37 4.17 -19.68
C PRO A 248 -6.66 4.66 -19.03
N GLY A 249 -6.53 5.54 -18.03
CA GLY A 249 -7.68 6.05 -17.27
C GLY A 249 -7.29 7.18 -16.33
N PRO A 250 -8.23 7.63 -15.46
CA PRO A 250 -7.95 8.68 -14.48
C PRO A 250 -6.80 8.33 -13.52
N TRP A 251 -6.53 7.06 -13.31
CA TRP A 251 -5.39 6.53 -12.53
C TRP A 251 -4.05 6.63 -13.26
N SER A 252 -4.05 6.97 -14.55
CA SER A 252 -2.83 7.11 -15.38
C SER A 252 -2.48 8.57 -15.68
N LEU A 253 -3.36 9.53 -15.35
CA LEU A 253 -3.23 10.91 -15.81
C LEU A 253 -2.41 11.79 -14.87
N PRO A 254 -1.43 12.54 -15.37
CA PRO A 254 -0.81 13.64 -14.66
C PRO A 254 -1.67 14.92 -14.77
N GLY A 255 -2.14 15.44 -13.64
CA GLY A 255 -2.59 16.81 -13.50
C GLY A 255 -4.09 17.10 -13.72
N CYS A 256 -4.69 17.83 -12.78
CA CYS A 256 -5.82 18.71 -13.05
C CYS A 256 -5.35 19.75 -14.10
N PRO A 257 -6.17 20.19 -15.04
CA PRO A 257 -5.86 21.39 -15.82
C PRO A 257 -5.61 22.56 -14.86
N ASP A 258 -4.57 23.34 -15.08
CA ASP A 258 -4.14 24.41 -14.17
C ASP A 258 -5.22 25.48 -13.87
N ASN A 259 -6.35 25.45 -14.57
CA ASN A 259 -7.47 26.39 -14.48
C ASN A 259 -8.81 25.76 -14.07
N ALA A 260 -8.85 24.52 -13.55
CA ALA A 260 -10.11 23.93 -13.10
C ALA A 260 -10.47 24.47 -11.72
N GLU A 261 -11.60 25.16 -11.63
CA GLU A 261 -12.20 25.57 -10.36
C GLU A 261 -12.45 24.36 -9.44
N PRO A 262 -12.19 24.47 -8.12
CA PRO A 262 -12.44 23.39 -7.18
C PRO A 262 -13.91 22.97 -7.20
N VAL A 263 -14.19 21.71 -7.48
CA VAL A 263 -15.56 21.17 -7.37
C VAL A 263 -15.81 20.83 -5.90
N PHE A 264 -16.56 21.68 -5.19
CA PHE A 264 -17.03 21.36 -3.85
C PHE A 264 -18.17 20.36 -3.94
N ALA A 265 -18.02 19.18 -3.33
CA ALA A 265 -19.11 18.23 -3.18
C ALA A 265 -20.16 18.82 -2.24
N GLY A 266 -21.24 19.44 -2.78
CA GLY A 266 -22.32 19.95 -1.96
C GLY A 266 -23.07 21.20 -2.44
N SER A 267 -22.73 21.79 -3.57
CA SER A 267 -23.54 22.91 -4.09
C SER A 267 -24.83 22.37 -4.74
N LYS A 268 -25.91 22.26 -3.95
CA LYS A 268 -27.26 22.22 -4.48
C LYS A 268 -27.51 23.58 -5.14
N SER A 269 -27.48 23.65 -6.46
CA SER A 269 -27.95 24.83 -7.20
C SER A 269 -29.47 24.95 -7.00
N GLY A 270 -29.86 25.77 -6.06
CA GLY A 270 -31.23 26.24 -5.91
C GLY A 270 -31.57 27.10 -7.12
N ARG A 271 -32.29 26.56 -8.08
CA ARG A 271 -32.96 27.32 -9.15
C ARG A 271 -34.11 28.04 -8.52
N GLU A 272 -33.91 29.27 -8.06
CA GLU A 272 -34.99 30.21 -7.80
C GLU A 272 -35.75 30.49 -9.10
N ARG A 273 -36.98 29.98 -9.20
CA ARG A 273 -37.94 30.41 -10.21
C ARG A 273 -38.48 31.75 -9.77
N ARG A 274 -38.06 32.84 -10.40
CA ARG A 274 -38.76 34.12 -10.32
C ARG A 274 -40.16 33.96 -10.97
N PHE A 275 -41.18 34.01 -10.16
CA PHE A 275 -42.52 34.32 -10.63
C PHE A 275 -42.58 35.84 -10.90
N VAL A 276 -42.78 36.20 -12.16
CA VAL A 276 -43.19 37.57 -12.58
C VAL A 276 -44.70 37.60 -12.52
N ARG A 277 -45.25 38.59 -11.81
CA ARG A 277 -46.65 39.00 -11.86
C ARG A 277 -46.85 39.91 -13.05
#